data_2612f3317bb0d7b04733ee2cf8b7e1b0
#
_entry.id   2612f3317bb0d7b04733ee2cf8b7e1b0
#
_cell.length_a   1.000
_cell.length_b   1.000
_cell.length_c   1.000
_cell.angle_alpha   90.00
_cell.angle_beta   90.00
_cell.angle_gamma   90.00
#
_symmetry.space_group_name_H-M   'P 1'
#
loop_
_entity.id
_entity.type
_entity.pdbx_description
1 polymer ?
#
loop_
_entity_poly.entity_id
_entity_poly.type
_entity_poly.pdbx_seq_one_letter_code
_entity_poly.pdbx_strand_id
1 'polypeptide(L)'
;MINEKDRLKNALNHIFIDRIPVICPGGMMNMISKELMELKDIYLPEAHLDSRKMADLAKAIYDEKIFENIGVPFCMTIEAEDMGSVVDFGNEIYEPHVIEYAFDNIKDWEKIKDFKKEDSRSDIVIEAIKILKDEEKNAPIIGNITGPVSTVSSIMDSVKYYKALRKDPQRVHEFMDYVTDHLIEFANRQIDAGADVIAVSDPSGTGEIMGPKFFKEFTVHYLNKFLDGIKDVPKIVHICGRMTPVLDLCNDIHSDCLSFD
;
A
#
# COMPACT_ATOMS: atom_id res chain seq x y z
N MET A 1 10.75 -5.97 29.06
CA MET A 1 9.56 -5.38 28.40
C MET A 1 9.66 -5.77 26.94
N ILE A 2 8.54 -6.12 26.32
CA ILE A 2 8.46 -6.39 24.88
C ILE A 2 8.60 -5.03 24.15
N ASN A 3 9.49 -4.93 23.17
CA ASN A 3 9.60 -3.72 22.35
C ASN A 3 8.42 -3.63 21.36
N GLU A 4 8.25 -2.51 20.69
CA GLU A 4 7.13 -2.25 19.79
C GLU A 4 7.11 -3.22 18.59
N LYS A 5 8.28 -3.53 18.05
CA LYS A 5 8.44 -4.50 16.94
C LYS A 5 7.98 -5.88 17.33
N ASP A 6 8.47 -6.41 18.44
CA ASP A 6 8.10 -7.74 18.91
C ASP A 6 6.64 -7.78 19.33
N ARG A 7 6.11 -6.69 19.91
CA ARG A 7 4.69 -6.56 20.28
C ARG A 7 3.80 -6.69 19.06
N LEU A 8 4.08 -5.93 17.99
CA LEU A 8 3.27 -6.00 16.77
C LEU A 8 3.38 -7.38 16.12
N LYS A 9 4.58 -7.91 15.94
CA LYS A 9 4.78 -9.25 15.35
C LYS A 9 4.09 -10.34 16.16
N ASN A 10 4.17 -10.28 17.49
CA ASN A 10 3.50 -11.24 18.36
C ASN A 10 1.97 -11.12 18.24
N ALA A 11 1.42 -9.89 18.19
CA ALA A 11 -0.02 -9.69 18.01
C ALA A 11 -0.50 -10.31 16.70
N LEU A 12 0.19 -10.06 15.58
CA LEU A 12 -0.15 -10.58 14.25
C LEU A 12 0.01 -12.11 14.17
N ASN A 13 0.90 -12.70 14.96
CA ASN A 13 1.09 -14.14 15.04
C ASN A 13 0.27 -14.82 16.16
N HIS A 14 -0.69 -14.09 16.78
CA HIS A 14 -1.51 -14.60 17.89
C HIS A 14 -0.71 -15.13 19.10
N ILE A 15 0.46 -14.54 19.35
CA ILE A 15 1.34 -14.83 20.48
C ILE A 15 1.06 -13.83 21.61
N PHE A 16 1.43 -14.19 22.85
CA PHE A 16 1.27 -13.31 24.01
C PHE A 16 1.88 -11.92 23.81
N ILE A 17 1.11 -10.89 24.17
CA ILE A 17 1.51 -9.47 24.19
C ILE A 17 1.24 -8.86 25.56
N ASP A 18 2.03 -7.87 25.94
CA ASP A 18 1.85 -7.12 27.19
C ASP A 18 0.70 -6.11 27.13
N ARG A 19 0.41 -5.59 25.93
CA ARG A 19 -0.71 -4.69 25.59
C ARG A 19 -0.96 -4.64 24.09
N ILE A 20 -2.09 -4.12 23.68
CA ILE A 20 -2.44 -3.93 22.28
C ILE A 20 -1.45 -2.91 21.65
N PRO A 21 -0.84 -3.23 20.48
CA PRO A 21 -0.04 -2.26 19.74
C PRO A 21 -0.90 -1.15 19.15
N VAL A 22 -0.38 0.08 19.17
CA VAL A 22 -1.03 1.26 18.57
C VAL A 22 -0.29 1.62 17.30
N ILE A 23 -0.84 1.24 16.16
CA ILE A 23 -0.19 1.41 14.86
C ILE A 23 -1.07 2.17 13.87
N CYS A 24 -0.42 2.80 12.89
CA CYS A 24 -1.04 3.21 11.64
C CYS A 24 -0.68 2.17 10.57
N PRO A 25 -1.64 1.42 10.01
CA PRO A 25 -1.34 0.27 9.16
C PRO A 25 -0.82 0.63 7.77
N GLY A 26 -0.81 1.88 7.37
CA GLY A 26 -0.11 2.28 6.16
C GLY A 26 -0.88 3.12 5.14
N GLY A 27 -0.23 3.35 3.99
CA GLY A 27 -0.73 4.17 2.90
C GLY A 27 -0.88 5.65 3.28
N MET A 28 -1.89 6.30 2.76
CA MET A 28 -2.27 7.69 3.09
C MET A 28 -2.51 7.91 4.59
N MET A 29 -2.67 6.84 5.34
CA MET A 29 -2.89 6.87 6.79
C MET A 29 -1.62 7.02 7.62
N ASN A 30 -0.44 7.08 7.02
CA ASN A 30 0.82 7.39 7.72
C ASN A 30 0.94 8.89 8.06
N MET A 31 -0.05 9.47 8.46
CA MET A 31 -0.36 10.81 8.99
C MET A 31 0.86 11.76 9.13
N ILE A 32 1.45 12.12 8.01
CA ILE A 32 2.42 13.21 7.98
C ILE A 32 1.66 14.52 8.14
N SER A 33 1.76 15.12 9.32
CA SER A 33 1.13 16.40 9.60
C SER A 33 2.07 17.57 9.31
N LYS A 34 1.49 18.75 9.17
CA LYS A 34 2.26 19.98 8.99
C LYS A 34 3.21 20.24 10.17
N GLU A 35 2.77 19.93 11.39
CA GLU A 35 3.59 20.09 12.59
C GLU A 35 4.82 19.17 12.58
N LEU A 36 4.69 17.95 12.06
CA LEU A 36 5.83 17.05 11.87
C LEU A 36 6.80 17.56 10.81
N MET A 37 6.28 18.10 9.70
CA MET A 37 7.10 18.72 8.66
C MET A 37 7.89 19.92 9.21
N GLU A 38 7.24 20.81 9.95
CA GLU A 38 7.88 21.96 10.61
C GLU A 38 8.91 21.54 11.68
N LEU A 39 8.61 20.50 12.46
CA LEU A 39 9.51 19.98 13.50
C LEU A 39 10.81 19.44 12.90
N LYS A 40 10.74 18.79 11.75
CA LYS A 40 11.91 18.17 11.09
C LYS A 40 12.56 19.05 10.02
N ASP A 41 11.93 20.18 9.66
CA ASP A 41 12.30 21.02 8.51
C ASP A 41 12.37 20.19 7.22
N ILE A 42 11.42 19.26 7.06
CA ILE A 42 11.29 18.36 5.91
C ILE A 42 9.85 18.44 5.42
N TYR A 43 9.66 18.74 4.15
CA TYR A 43 8.35 19.04 3.59
C TYR A 43 7.95 18.09 2.47
N LEU A 44 6.64 17.96 2.23
CA LEU A 44 6.08 17.40 1.02
C LEU A 44 5.99 18.50 -0.07
N PRO A 45 6.19 18.16 -1.36
CA PRO A 45 6.36 16.81 -1.89
C PRO A 45 7.79 16.27 -1.87
N GLU A 46 8.78 17.01 -1.40
CA GLU A 46 10.19 16.62 -1.47
C GLU A 46 10.48 15.28 -0.81
N ALA A 47 9.83 14.98 0.33
CA ALA A 47 10.00 13.69 1.02
C ALA A 47 9.44 12.49 0.23
N HIS A 48 8.64 12.70 -0.81
CA HIS A 48 8.26 11.63 -1.75
C HIS A 48 9.35 11.30 -2.78
N LEU A 49 10.34 12.20 -2.93
CA LEU A 49 11.36 12.16 -3.97
C LEU A 49 12.79 11.98 -3.42
N ASP A 50 12.94 11.87 -2.11
CA ASP A 50 14.22 11.73 -1.43
C ASP A 50 14.13 10.69 -0.32
N SER A 51 14.92 9.64 -0.42
CA SER A 51 14.89 8.49 0.50
C SER A 51 15.28 8.86 1.94
N ARG A 52 16.24 9.77 2.11
CA ARG A 52 16.64 10.24 3.44
C ARG A 52 15.53 11.06 4.09
N LYS A 53 14.96 12.02 3.36
CA LYS A 53 13.84 12.83 3.84
C LYS A 53 12.61 11.97 4.15
N MET A 54 12.31 10.96 3.30
CA MET A 54 11.23 10.01 3.55
C MET A 54 11.47 9.23 4.86
N ALA A 55 12.67 8.70 5.06
CA ALA A 55 13.00 7.95 6.26
C ALA A 55 12.90 8.82 7.53
N ASP A 56 13.47 10.03 7.51
CA ASP A 56 13.48 10.95 8.65
C ASP A 56 12.06 11.40 9.03
N LEU A 57 11.23 11.70 8.03
CA LEU A 57 9.85 12.13 8.26
C LEU A 57 8.97 10.97 8.76
N ALA A 58 9.15 9.75 8.22
CA ALA A 58 8.47 8.56 8.71
C ALA A 58 8.85 8.24 10.15
N LYS A 59 10.15 8.33 10.48
CA LYS A 59 10.67 8.07 11.82
C LYS A 59 10.16 9.09 12.84
N ALA A 60 9.89 10.32 12.43
CA ALA A 60 9.34 11.36 13.31
C ALA A 60 8.04 10.95 13.98
N ILE A 61 7.16 10.20 13.30
CA ILE A 61 5.91 9.69 13.86
C ILE A 61 6.16 8.81 15.09
N TYR A 62 7.15 7.94 14.99
CA TYR A 62 7.56 7.06 16.08
C TYR A 62 8.29 7.81 17.21
N ASP A 63 9.23 8.69 16.86
CA ASP A 63 10.01 9.48 17.83
C ASP A 63 9.10 10.36 18.68
N GLU A 64 8.07 10.96 18.09
CA GLU A 64 7.06 11.80 18.76
C GLU A 64 5.96 10.97 19.43
N LYS A 65 6.06 9.63 19.39
CA LYS A 65 5.12 8.69 20.04
C LYS A 65 3.67 8.83 19.57
N ILE A 66 3.48 9.17 18.30
CA ILE A 66 2.15 9.26 17.69
C ILE A 66 1.65 7.83 17.42
N PHE A 67 2.50 7.00 16.80
CA PHE A 67 2.25 5.57 16.59
C PHE A 67 3.49 4.74 16.97
N GLU A 68 3.30 3.44 17.16
CA GLU A 68 4.35 2.49 17.54
C GLU A 68 5.03 1.82 16.33
N ASN A 69 4.82 2.34 15.14
CA ASN A 69 5.44 1.87 13.91
C ASN A 69 5.98 3.02 13.07
N ILE A 70 6.83 2.65 12.13
CA ILE A 70 7.30 3.50 11.05
C ILE A 70 6.75 2.92 9.76
N GLY A 71 6.13 3.73 8.90
CA GLY A 71 5.51 3.27 7.65
C GLY A 71 5.93 4.11 6.45
N VAL A 72 6.27 3.47 5.35
CA VAL A 72 6.58 4.09 4.05
C VAL A 72 6.03 3.24 2.91
N PRO A 73 5.65 3.85 1.77
CA PRO A 73 5.55 5.28 1.46
C PRO A 73 4.34 5.97 2.11
N PHE A 74 4.20 7.29 1.88
CA PHE A 74 3.10 8.14 2.38
C PHE A 74 1.98 8.36 1.35
N CYS A 75 2.00 7.67 0.21
CA CYS A 75 1.03 7.85 -0.86
C CYS A 75 0.67 6.51 -1.50
N MET A 76 -0.38 6.52 -2.32
CA MET A 76 -0.91 5.34 -3.01
C MET A 76 -0.79 5.47 -4.54
N THR A 77 0.29 6.09 -5.04
CA THR A 77 0.44 6.39 -6.47
C THR A 77 1.71 5.81 -7.10
N ILE A 78 2.61 5.25 -6.30
CA ILE A 78 3.91 4.75 -6.77
C ILE A 78 3.72 3.62 -7.77
N GLU A 79 2.87 2.65 -7.45
CA GLU A 79 2.63 1.46 -8.25
C GLU A 79 2.01 1.82 -9.62
N ALA A 80 1.05 2.75 -9.61
CA ALA A 80 0.42 3.22 -10.85
C ALA A 80 1.39 4.06 -11.70
N GLU A 81 2.24 4.85 -11.07
CA GLU A 81 3.29 5.62 -11.73
C GLU A 81 4.33 4.72 -12.38
N ASP A 82 4.75 3.64 -11.71
CA ASP A 82 5.67 2.64 -12.26
C ASP A 82 5.07 1.87 -13.46
N MET A 83 3.75 1.92 -13.61
CA MET A 83 3.00 1.32 -14.72
C MET A 83 2.51 2.35 -15.75
N GLY A 84 3.03 3.59 -15.71
CA GLY A 84 2.84 4.57 -16.78
C GLY A 84 1.79 5.65 -16.52
N SER A 85 1.17 5.70 -15.35
CA SER A 85 0.31 6.84 -14.98
C SER A 85 1.14 8.07 -14.65
N VAL A 86 0.63 9.25 -15.00
CA VAL A 86 1.27 10.52 -14.63
C VAL A 86 0.73 11.00 -13.30
N VAL A 87 1.63 11.32 -12.38
CA VAL A 87 1.30 11.73 -11.02
C VAL A 87 1.68 13.19 -10.80
N ASP A 88 0.74 13.97 -10.27
CA ASP A 88 1.04 15.22 -9.58
C ASP A 88 1.44 14.87 -8.14
N PHE A 89 2.61 15.28 -7.70
CA PHE A 89 3.14 14.95 -6.37
C PHE A 89 2.49 15.72 -5.23
N GLY A 90 1.55 16.61 -5.54
CA GLY A 90 0.84 17.40 -4.55
C GLY A 90 1.72 18.45 -3.87
N ASN A 91 1.43 18.72 -2.61
CA ASN A 91 2.14 19.68 -1.78
C ASN A 91 1.95 19.34 -0.29
N GLU A 92 2.23 20.27 0.62
CA GLU A 92 2.05 20.07 2.08
C GLU A 92 0.60 19.79 2.52
N ILE A 93 -0.41 20.03 1.64
CA ILE A 93 -1.84 19.92 1.96
C ILE A 93 -2.51 18.83 1.11
N TYR A 94 -2.09 18.68 -0.13
CA TYR A 94 -2.66 17.74 -1.09
C TYR A 94 -1.69 16.61 -1.37
N GLU A 95 -2.20 15.39 -1.25
CA GLU A 95 -1.45 14.18 -1.51
C GLU A 95 -1.15 13.96 -2.99
N PRO A 96 -0.12 13.16 -3.32
CA PRO A 96 0.11 12.72 -4.68
C PRO A 96 -1.11 12.04 -5.28
N HIS A 97 -1.49 12.43 -6.49
CA HIS A 97 -2.65 11.88 -7.19
C HIS A 97 -2.39 11.74 -8.69
N VAL A 98 -3.06 10.77 -9.30
CA VAL A 98 -2.98 10.52 -10.74
C VAL A 98 -3.72 11.61 -11.50
N ILE A 99 -3.04 12.28 -12.44
CA ILE A 99 -3.59 13.31 -13.33
C ILE A 99 -3.78 12.81 -14.76
N GLU A 100 -3.07 11.75 -15.17
CA GLU A 100 -3.24 11.11 -16.47
C GLU A 100 -3.08 9.60 -16.31
N TYR A 101 -4.04 8.83 -16.82
CA TYR A 101 -4.02 7.38 -16.79
C TYR A 101 -3.11 6.81 -17.87
N ALA A 102 -2.50 5.64 -17.59
CA ALA A 102 -1.60 4.99 -18.54
C ALA A 102 -2.31 4.56 -19.85
N PHE A 103 -3.58 4.23 -19.77
CA PHE A 103 -4.41 3.93 -20.94
C PHE A 103 -5.92 4.13 -20.65
N ASP A 104 -6.69 4.28 -21.73
CA ASP A 104 -8.12 4.59 -21.65
C ASP A 104 -9.04 3.38 -21.81
N ASN A 105 -8.59 2.32 -22.46
CA ASN A 105 -9.42 1.17 -22.81
C ASN A 105 -8.74 -0.11 -22.34
N ILE A 106 -9.50 -0.98 -21.67
CA ILE A 106 -8.97 -2.26 -21.19
C ILE A 106 -8.31 -3.12 -22.28
N LYS A 107 -8.68 -2.91 -23.55
CA LYS A 107 -8.03 -3.59 -24.69
C LYS A 107 -6.59 -3.16 -24.93
N ASP A 108 -6.20 -2.04 -24.37
CA ASP A 108 -4.88 -1.43 -24.53
C ASP A 108 -3.95 -1.74 -23.35
N TRP A 109 -4.40 -2.50 -22.35
CA TRP A 109 -3.65 -2.72 -21.11
C TRP A 109 -2.25 -3.30 -21.34
N GLU A 110 -2.05 -4.09 -22.40
CA GLU A 110 -0.74 -4.67 -22.68
C GLU A 110 0.34 -3.64 -23.01
N LYS A 111 -0.05 -2.39 -23.31
CA LYS A 111 0.90 -1.28 -23.54
C LYS A 111 1.76 -0.98 -22.32
N ILE A 112 1.27 -1.25 -21.12
CA ILE A 112 2.06 -1.03 -19.89
C ILE A 112 3.21 -2.03 -19.71
N LYS A 113 3.19 -3.18 -20.41
CA LYS A 113 4.26 -4.19 -20.35
C LYS A 113 5.60 -3.66 -20.86
N ASP A 114 5.55 -2.75 -21.80
CA ASP A 114 6.74 -2.14 -22.41
C ASP A 114 7.18 -0.86 -21.68
N PHE A 115 6.37 -0.39 -20.73
CA PHE A 115 6.69 0.81 -19.98
C PHE A 115 7.81 0.51 -18.97
N LYS A 116 8.84 1.33 -18.98
CA LYS A 116 9.92 1.31 -17.98
C LYS A 116 10.12 2.73 -17.49
N LYS A 117 9.93 2.93 -16.20
CA LYS A 117 10.21 4.21 -15.56
C LYS A 117 11.69 4.24 -15.17
N GLU A 118 12.40 5.22 -15.69
CA GLU A 118 13.72 5.60 -15.16
C GLU A 118 13.51 6.41 -13.87
N ASP A 119 14.38 6.24 -12.86
CA ASP A 119 14.29 6.91 -11.56
C ASP A 119 12.94 6.71 -10.85
N SER A 120 12.53 5.46 -10.71
CA SER A 120 11.26 5.12 -10.05
C SER A 120 11.25 5.50 -8.57
N ARG A 121 10.12 6.05 -8.09
CA ARG A 121 9.91 6.28 -6.66
C ARG A 121 9.88 4.99 -5.84
N SER A 122 9.64 3.84 -6.45
CA SER A 122 9.77 2.55 -5.76
C SER A 122 11.20 2.34 -5.24
N ASP A 123 12.23 2.78 -5.98
CA ASP A 123 13.64 2.69 -5.52
C ASP A 123 13.91 3.62 -4.34
N ILE A 124 13.26 4.80 -4.31
CA ILE A 124 13.34 5.73 -3.18
C ILE A 124 12.76 5.09 -1.90
N VAL A 125 11.62 4.40 -2.02
CA VAL A 125 11.02 3.66 -0.88
C VAL A 125 11.94 2.55 -0.40
N ILE A 126 12.49 1.76 -1.31
CA ILE A 126 13.43 0.68 -0.96
C ILE A 126 14.63 1.22 -0.18
N GLU A 127 15.21 2.33 -0.64
CA GLU A 127 16.36 2.94 0.04
C GLU A 127 15.95 3.54 1.39
N ALA A 128 14.78 4.17 1.50
CA ALA A 128 14.26 4.67 2.78
C ALA A 128 14.08 3.54 3.81
N ILE A 129 13.58 2.37 3.39
CA ILE A 129 13.44 1.19 4.27
C ILE A 129 14.81 0.72 4.76
N LYS A 130 15.84 0.67 3.89
CA LYS A 130 17.21 0.30 4.31
C LYS A 130 17.77 1.26 5.34
N ILE A 131 17.62 2.58 5.11
CA ILE A 131 18.03 3.61 6.07
C ILE A 131 17.35 3.38 7.42
N LEU A 132 16.04 3.20 7.43
CA LEU A 132 15.26 2.94 8.64
C LEU A 132 15.70 1.65 9.34
N LYS A 133 15.96 0.58 8.58
CA LYS A 133 16.42 -0.71 9.13
C LYS A 133 17.79 -0.61 9.82
N ASP A 134 18.66 0.22 9.29
CA ASP A 134 20.00 0.43 9.87
C ASP A 134 19.93 1.27 11.16
N GLU A 135 19.05 2.27 11.19
CA GLU A 135 18.97 3.24 12.27
C GLU A 135 18.01 2.87 13.41
N GLU A 136 16.95 2.11 13.11
CA GLU A 136 15.93 1.77 14.11
C GLU A 136 15.78 0.26 14.30
N LYS A 137 15.87 -0.17 15.56
CA LYS A 137 15.85 -1.60 15.92
C LYS A 137 14.60 -2.03 16.69
N ASN A 138 13.91 -1.10 17.33
CA ASN A 138 12.79 -1.39 18.24
C ASN A 138 11.41 -1.16 17.61
N ALA A 139 11.30 -0.18 16.71
CA ALA A 139 10.07 0.06 15.98
C ALA A 139 9.91 -0.94 14.82
N PRO A 140 8.70 -1.46 14.57
CA PRO A 140 8.42 -2.22 13.37
C PRO A 140 8.37 -1.27 12.16
N ILE A 141 9.02 -1.68 11.07
CA ILE A 141 8.95 -0.99 9.78
C ILE A 141 7.85 -1.67 8.97
N ILE A 142 6.81 -0.92 8.67
CA ILE A 142 5.69 -1.36 7.82
C ILE A 142 5.93 -0.86 6.41
N GLY A 143 6.11 -1.79 5.48
CA GLY A 143 6.11 -1.50 4.05
C GLY A 143 4.67 -1.42 3.53
N ASN A 144 4.34 -0.32 2.84
CA ASN A 144 2.99 -0.07 2.35
C ASN A 144 2.87 -0.38 0.86
N ILE A 145 1.77 -1.01 0.49
CA ILE A 145 1.42 -1.35 -0.89
C ILE A 145 0.00 -0.87 -1.18
N THR A 146 -0.20 -0.27 -2.32
CA THR A 146 -1.54 -0.03 -2.86
C THR A 146 -2.10 -1.34 -3.38
N GLY A 147 -3.29 -1.72 -2.92
CA GLY A 147 -3.92 -2.99 -3.26
C GLY A 147 -4.29 -3.13 -4.73
N PRO A 148 -4.53 -4.36 -5.21
CA PRO A 148 -4.71 -4.64 -6.64
C PRO A 148 -5.84 -3.84 -7.31
N VAL A 149 -7.01 -3.73 -6.68
CA VAL A 149 -8.16 -3.00 -7.26
C VAL A 149 -7.88 -1.50 -7.29
N SER A 150 -7.27 -0.95 -6.24
CA SER A 150 -6.93 0.47 -6.17
C SER A 150 -5.83 0.85 -7.17
N THR A 151 -4.81 0.02 -7.33
CA THR A 151 -3.76 0.23 -8.32
C THR A 151 -4.33 0.22 -9.73
N VAL A 152 -5.15 -0.78 -10.08
CA VAL A 152 -5.79 -0.85 -11.40
C VAL A 152 -6.67 0.37 -11.67
N SER A 153 -7.44 0.85 -10.67
CA SER A 153 -8.28 2.05 -10.80
C SER A 153 -7.48 3.36 -10.85
N SER A 154 -6.17 3.29 -10.60
CA SER A 154 -5.22 4.40 -10.77
C SER A 154 -4.40 4.30 -12.06
N ILE A 155 -4.39 3.15 -12.74
CA ILE A 155 -3.75 2.94 -14.05
C ILE A 155 -4.72 3.26 -15.18
N MET A 156 -6.01 2.98 -15.00
CA MET A 156 -7.07 3.35 -15.94
C MET A 156 -8.25 4.00 -15.20
N ASP A 157 -9.04 4.81 -15.90
CA ASP A 157 -10.23 5.46 -15.35
C ASP A 157 -11.15 4.47 -14.64
N SER A 158 -11.46 4.73 -13.37
CA SER A 158 -12.22 3.85 -12.50
C SER A 158 -13.61 3.51 -13.04
N VAL A 159 -14.30 4.45 -13.70
CA VAL A 159 -15.61 4.22 -14.30
C VAL A 159 -15.51 3.25 -15.47
N LYS A 160 -14.44 3.37 -16.28
CA LYS A 160 -14.17 2.45 -17.39
C LYS A 160 -13.78 1.06 -16.86
N TYR A 161 -12.97 1.01 -15.80
CA TYR A 161 -12.61 -0.23 -15.12
C TYR A 161 -13.84 -0.98 -14.60
N TYR A 162 -14.70 -0.33 -13.80
CA TYR A 162 -15.90 -0.98 -13.26
C TYR A 162 -16.91 -1.40 -14.34
N LYS A 163 -16.93 -0.71 -15.50
CA LYS A 163 -17.69 -1.19 -16.66
C LYS A 163 -17.07 -2.43 -17.30
N ALA A 164 -15.72 -2.49 -17.35
CA ALA A 164 -14.99 -3.61 -17.93
C ALA A 164 -15.19 -4.90 -17.11
N LEU A 165 -15.27 -4.84 -15.78
CA LEU A 165 -15.60 -5.99 -14.91
C LEU A 165 -16.85 -6.77 -15.39
N ARG A 166 -17.82 -6.08 -15.99
CA ARG A 166 -19.07 -6.68 -16.47
C ARG A 166 -19.04 -7.06 -17.94
N LYS A 167 -18.26 -6.32 -18.76
CA LYS A 167 -18.30 -6.44 -20.21
C LYS A 167 -17.19 -7.32 -20.78
N ASP A 168 -16.05 -7.37 -20.13
CA ASP A 168 -14.87 -8.11 -20.57
C ASP A 168 -14.06 -8.60 -19.35
N PRO A 169 -14.69 -9.43 -18.48
CA PRO A 169 -14.06 -9.84 -17.21
C PRO A 169 -12.76 -10.62 -17.45
N GLN A 170 -12.68 -11.41 -18.51
CA GLN A 170 -11.47 -12.18 -18.80
C GLN A 170 -10.26 -11.26 -19.03
N ARG A 171 -10.42 -10.20 -19.80
CA ARG A 171 -9.34 -9.24 -20.05
C ARG A 171 -8.99 -8.44 -18.80
N VAL A 172 -9.98 -8.16 -17.94
CA VAL A 172 -9.71 -7.57 -16.62
C VAL A 172 -8.88 -8.51 -15.76
N HIS A 173 -9.18 -9.82 -15.75
CA HIS A 173 -8.36 -10.79 -15.04
C HIS A 173 -6.91 -10.80 -15.55
N GLU A 174 -6.70 -10.84 -16.87
CA GLU A 174 -5.35 -10.79 -17.47
C GLU A 174 -4.58 -9.52 -17.03
N PHE A 175 -5.26 -8.38 -17.00
CA PHE A 175 -4.67 -7.11 -16.55
C PHE A 175 -4.37 -7.12 -15.03
N MET A 176 -5.33 -7.57 -14.22
CA MET A 176 -5.13 -7.65 -12.77
C MET A 176 -4.07 -8.67 -12.37
N ASP A 177 -3.94 -9.77 -13.12
CA ASP A 177 -2.86 -10.73 -12.94
C ASP A 177 -1.49 -10.08 -13.11
N TYR A 178 -1.32 -9.33 -14.19
CA TYR A 178 -0.08 -8.60 -14.48
C TYR A 178 0.23 -7.55 -13.40
N VAL A 179 -0.75 -6.73 -13.03
CA VAL A 179 -0.59 -5.73 -11.99
C VAL A 179 -0.22 -6.38 -10.66
N THR A 180 -0.92 -7.43 -10.26
CA THR A 180 -0.67 -8.11 -8.98
C THR A 180 0.73 -8.71 -8.92
N ASP A 181 1.25 -9.26 -10.03
CA ASP A 181 2.63 -9.78 -10.08
C ASP A 181 3.67 -8.67 -9.84
N HIS A 182 3.43 -7.44 -10.34
CA HIS A 182 4.30 -6.27 -10.05
C HIS A 182 4.20 -5.83 -8.58
N LEU A 183 2.99 -5.86 -7.99
CA LEU A 183 2.82 -5.55 -6.57
C LEU A 183 3.57 -6.55 -5.69
N ILE A 184 3.53 -7.85 -6.04
CA ILE A 184 4.29 -8.91 -5.36
C ILE A 184 5.80 -8.63 -5.43
N GLU A 185 6.30 -8.26 -6.61
CA GLU A 185 7.71 -7.90 -6.79
C GLU A 185 8.11 -6.71 -5.91
N PHE A 186 7.32 -5.63 -5.93
CA PHE A 186 7.60 -4.44 -5.13
C PHE A 186 7.54 -4.72 -3.62
N ALA A 187 6.55 -5.48 -3.16
CA ALA A 187 6.45 -5.90 -1.76
C ALA A 187 7.66 -6.75 -1.34
N ASN A 188 8.08 -7.71 -2.16
CA ASN A 188 9.26 -8.53 -1.89
C ASN A 188 10.55 -7.72 -1.82
N ARG A 189 10.69 -6.68 -2.66
CA ARG A 189 11.81 -5.73 -2.58
C ARG A 189 11.79 -4.94 -1.27
N GLN A 190 10.62 -4.52 -0.77
CA GLN A 190 10.48 -3.87 0.53
C GLN A 190 10.87 -4.81 1.68
N ILE A 191 10.46 -6.09 1.62
CA ILE A 191 10.83 -7.11 2.60
C ILE A 191 12.35 -7.33 2.61
N ASP A 192 12.96 -7.47 1.43
CA ASP A 192 14.42 -7.64 1.29
C ASP A 192 15.21 -6.42 1.81
N ALA A 193 14.65 -5.23 1.68
CA ALA A 193 15.22 -4.00 2.23
C ALA A 193 15.11 -3.92 3.77
N GLY A 194 14.21 -4.70 4.39
CA GLY A 194 14.09 -4.80 5.83
C GLY A 194 12.74 -4.43 6.42
N ALA A 195 11.67 -4.34 5.63
CA ALA A 195 10.33 -4.21 6.14
C ALA A 195 9.99 -5.41 7.04
N ASP A 196 9.44 -5.15 8.21
CA ASP A 196 9.09 -6.18 9.21
C ASP A 196 7.65 -6.70 9.02
N VAL A 197 6.80 -5.92 8.38
CA VAL A 197 5.39 -6.19 8.09
C VAL A 197 5.05 -5.57 6.75
N ILE A 198 4.17 -6.18 5.97
CA ILE A 198 3.57 -5.57 4.78
C ILE A 198 2.12 -5.22 5.07
N ALA A 199 1.75 -3.97 4.80
CA ALA A 199 0.37 -3.50 4.83
C ALA A 199 -0.10 -3.17 3.41
N VAL A 200 -1.20 -3.78 2.98
CA VAL A 200 -1.82 -3.50 1.69
C VAL A 200 -3.14 -2.76 1.91
N SER A 201 -3.28 -1.59 1.27
CA SER A 201 -4.48 -0.74 1.34
C SER A 201 -5.23 -0.78 0.02
N ASP A 202 -6.49 -1.23 0.04
CA ASP A 202 -7.31 -1.39 -1.18
C ASP A 202 -8.68 -0.71 -1.09
N PRO A 203 -8.73 0.63 -0.92
CA PRO A 203 -9.98 1.36 -0.75
C PRO A 203 -10.94 1.25 -1.95
N SER A 204 -10.42 1.10 -3.17
CA SER A 204 -11.28 0.91 -4.36
C SER A 204 -11.90 -0.49 -4.42
N GLY A 205 -11.34 -1.46 -3.65
CA GLY A 205 -11.86 -2.82 -3.51
C GLY A 205 -12.99 -2.97 -2.49
N THR A 206 -13.51 -1.86 -1.90
CA THR A 206 -14.53 -1.90 -0.85
C THR A 206 -15.85 -2.55 -1.27
N GLY A 207 -16.56 -3.11 -0.30
CA GLY A 207 -17.83 -3.80 -0.51
C GLY A 207 -18.94 -2.93 -1.10
N GLU A 208 -18.98 -1.63 -0.80
CA GLU A 208 -20.01 -0.73 -1.34
C GLU A 208 -19.81 -0.43 -2.84
N ILE A 209 -18.58 -0.43 -3.32
CA ILE A 209 -18.25 -0.21 -4.74
C ILE A 209 -18.39 -1.50 -5.53
N MET A 210 -17.79 -2.58 -5.04
CA MET A 210 -17.71 -3.86 -5.75
C MET A 210 -18.99 -4.69 -5.64
N GLY A 211 -19.67 -4.62 -4.49
CA GLY A 211 -20.75 -5.54 -4.14
C GLY A 211 -20.24 -6.99 -3.97
N PRO A 212 -21.04 -7.90 -3.36
CA PRO A 212 -20.54 -9.22 -2.94
C PRO A 212 -19.93 -10.05 -4.08
N LYS A 213 -20.51 -9.99 -5.27
CA LYS A 213 -20.05 -10.79 -6.42
C LYS A 213 -18.63 -10.36 -6.84
N PHE A 214 -18.45 -9.09 -7.17
CA PHE A 214 -17.15 -8.60 -7.66
C PHE A 214 -16.13 -8.48 -6.54
N PHE A 215 -16.56 -8.24 -5.31
CA PHE A 215 -15.67 -8.30 -4.15
C PHE A 215 -15.03 -9.69 -4.04
N LYS A 216 -15.80 -10.76 -4.12
CA LYS A 216 -15.25 -12.13 -4.09
C LYS A 216 -14.38 -12.42 -5.31
N GLU A 217 -14.86 -12.08 -6.51
CA GLU A 217 -14.23 -12.43 -7.78
C GLU A 217 -12.92 -11.65 -8.03
N PHE A 218 -12.86 -10.38 -7.62
CA PHE A 218 -11.71 -9.51 -7.90
C PHE A 218 -10.98 -9.08 -6.63
N THR A 219 -11.65 -8.56 -5.60
CA THR A 219 -10.95 -8.07 -4.42
C THR A 219 -10.33 -9.23 -3.63
N VAL A 220 -11.11 -10.20 -3.18
CA VAL A 220 -10.60 -11.34 -2.40
C VAL A 220 -9.59 -12.15 -3.21
N HIS A 221 -9.91 -12.45 -4.46
CA HIS A 221 -9.06 -13.26 -5.33
C HIS A 221 -7.66 -12.64 -5.50
N TYR A 222 -7.59 -11.36 -5.86
CA TYR A 222 -6.30 -10.71 -6.14
C TYR A 222 -5.56 -10.28 -4.87
N LEU A 223 -6.28 -9.95 -3.79
CA LEU A 223 -5.63 -9.81 -2.48
C LEU A 223 -4.95 -11.12 -2.06
N ASN A 224 -5.65 -12.27 -2.19
CA ASN A 224 -5.04 -13.56 -1.84
C ASN A 224 -3.89 -13.92 -2.76
N LYS A 225 -3.99 -13.69 -4.08
CA LYS A 225 -2.86 -13.86 -5.00
C LYS A 225 -1.65 -13.04 -4.54
N PHE A 226 -1.86 -11.79 -4.14
CA PHE A 226 -0.81 -10.91 -3.62
C PHE A 226 -0.23 -11.45 -2.31
N LEU A 227 -1.10 -11.73 -1.33
CA LEU A 227 -0.69 -12.18 0.02
C LEU A 227 0.05 -13.52 0.01
N ASP A 228 -0.38 -14.45 -0.85
CA ASP A 228 0.25 -15.76 -1.01
C ASP A 228 1.58 -15.68 -1.81
N GLY A 229 1.71 -14.66 -2.66
CA GLY A 229 2.89 -14.45 -3.51
C GLY A 229 4.06 -13.73 -2.83
N ILE A 230 3.84 -13.02 -1.73
CA ILE A 230 4.91 -12.32 -1.02
C ILE A 230 5.60 -13.23 0.00
N LYS A 231 6.85 -12.88 0.36
CA LYS A 231 7.67 -13.59 1.35
C LYS A 231 6.99 -13.66 2.71
N ASP A 232 7.50 -14.56 3.55
CA ASP A 232 6.94 -14.83 4.88
C ASP A 232 7.25 -13.70 5.88
N VAL A 233 6.34 -12.73 5.92
CA VAL A 233 6.26 -11.66 6.93
C VAL A 233 4.79 -11.47 7.31
N PRO A 234 4.47 -10.95 8.49
CA PRO A 234 3.09 -10.62 8.84
C PRO A 234 2.46 -9.64 7.85
N LYS A 235 1.16 -9.82 7.59
CA LYS A 235 0.40 -9.14 6.54
C LYS A 235 -0.84 -8.47 7.11
N ILE A 236 -0.98 -7.18 6.85
CA ILE A 236 -2.15 -6.39 7.23
C ILE A 236 -2.88 -5.99 5.94
N VAL A 237 -4.19 -6.20 5.89
CA VAL A 237 -5.04 -5.67 4.80
C VAL A 237 -5.92 -4.57 5.36
N HIS A 238 -5.88 -3.39 4.75
CA HIS A 238 -6.75 -2.28 5.07
C HIS A 238 -7.70 -2.01 3.90
N ILE A 239 -9.01 -2.03 4.18
CA ILE A 239 -10.05 -1.69 3.19
C ILE A 239 -11.00 -0.71 3.89
N CYS A 240 -10.88 0.57 3.58
CA CYS A 240 -11.81 1.58 4.09
C CYS A 240 -13.14 1.57 3.33
N GLY A 241 -14.16 2.25 3.90
CA GLY A 241 -15.48 2.34 3.34
C GLY A 241 -16.43 1.25 3.86
N ARG A 242 -17.64 1.22 3.31
CA ARG A 242 -18.72 0.39 3.84
C ARG A 242 -18.53 -1.10 3.50
N MET A 243 -18.01 -1.87 4.44
CA MET A 243 -17.75 -3.30 4.31
C MET A 243 -18.93 -4.21 4.70
N THR A 244 -19.98 -3.67 5.34
CA THR A 244 -21.15 -4.45 5.80
C THR A 244 -21.71 -5.45 4.79
N PRO A 245 -21.83 -5.13 3.48
CA PRO A 245 -22.38 -6.08 2.50
C PRO A 245 -21.50 -7.30 2.23
N VAL A 246 -20.23 -7.28 2.65
CA VAL A 246 -19.19 -8.27 2.29
C VAL A 246 -18.43 -8.82 3.51
N LEU A 247 -18.87 -8.51 4.73
CA LEU A 247 -18.17 -8.92 5.96
C LEU A 247 -17.89 -10.42 6.01
N ASP A 248 -18.85 -11.26 5.60
CA ASP A 248 -18.67 -12.72 5.60
C ASP A 248 -17.54 -13.15 4.66
N LEU A 249 -17.33 -12.41 3.55
CA LEU A 249 -16.27 -12.68 2.57
C LEU A 249 -14.89 -12.20 3.04
N CYS A 250 -14.83 -11.34 4.04
CA CYS A 250 -13.55 -10.91 4.62
C CYS A 250 -12.81 -12.08 5.29
N ASN A 251 -13.53 -13.11 5.75
CA ASN A 251 -12.92 -14.32 6.30
C ASN A 251 -12.15 -15.15 5.26
N ASP A 252 -12.40 -14.92 3.97
CA ASP A 252 -11.70 -15.61 2.88
C ASP A 252 -10.38 -14.92 2.51
N ILE A 253 -10.02 -13.79 3.15
CA ILE A 253 -8.76 -13.05 2.90
C ILE A 253 -7.63 -13.64 3.75
N HIS A 254 -6.51 -14.01 3.12
CA HIS A 254 -5.35 -14.67 3.74
C HIS A 254 -4.41 -13.68 4.47
N SER A 255 -4.97 -12.79 5.29
CA SER A 255 -4.20 -11.81 6.07
C SER A 255 -4.13 -12.19 7.54
N ASP A 256 -3.08 -11.74 8.23
CA ASP A 256 -2.93 -11.90 9.69
C ASP A 256 -3.77 -10.87 10.46
N CYS A 257 -4.13 -9.77 9.81
CA CYS A 257 -4.99 -8.73 10.37
C CYS A 257 -5.78 -8.02 9.27
N LEU A 258 -7.05 -7.75 9.55
CA LEU A 258 -7.92 -6.89 8.75
C LEU A 258 -8.18 -5.58 9.49
N SER A 259 -8.06 -4.47 8.77
CA SER A 259 -8.37 -3.12 9.23
C SER A 259 -9.43 -2.51 8.31
N PHE A 260 -10.51 -2.00 8.86
CA PHE A 260 -11.56 -1.27 8.14
C PHE A 260 -12.28 -0.30 9.10
N ASP A 261 -12.98 0.69 8.54
CA ASP A 261 -13.72 1.72 9.31
C ASP A 261 -15.08 1.20 9.81
#